data_768f3798d17c03859ed2715ded9c41e4
#
_entry.id   768f3798d17c03859ed2715ded9c41e4
#
_cell.length_a   1.000
_cell.length_b   1.000
_cell.length_c   1.000
_cell.angle_alpha   90.00
_cell.angle_beta   90.00
_cell.angle_gamma   90.00
#
_symmetry.space_group_name_H-M   'P 1'
#
loop_
_entity.id
_entity.type
_entity.pdbx_description
1 polymer ?
#
loop_
_entity_poly.entity_id
_entity_poly.type
_entity_poly.pdbx_seq_one_letter_code
_entity_poly.pdbx_strand_id
1 'polypeptide(L)'
;YEMQRSLVGSEMCIRDSTAPHTYLQWLKKYGAEHIILGADVRNGRISINGWKEDAPVELDEFLKLYMEKGTRNVLCTDISRDGMLQGTATGMYSNLMKAYPNMHLIASGGVSSIEDIAELERAGVPAVVFGKAIYEGRIDIHELLKRFPQDNKQCRESLKEGAC
;
A
#
# COMPACT_ATOMS: atom_id res chain seq x y z
N TYR A 1 -15.16 2.67 -7.69
CA TYR A 1 -15.27 1.54 -8.64
C TYR A 1 -13.95 1.25 -9.39
N GLU A 2 -13.09 2.24 -9.56
CA GLU A 2 -11.77 2.03 -10.20
C GLU A 2 -10.70 1.43 -9.27
N MET A 3 -10.83 1.60 -7.97
CA MET A 3 -9.88 0.97 -7.02
C MET A 3 -9.93 -0.57 -7.02
N GLN A 4 -11.04 -1.19 -7.41
CA GLN A 4 -11.12 -2.66 -7.49
C GLN A 4 -10.43 -3.26 -8.71
N ARG A 5 -10.14 -2.49 -9.76
CA ARG A 5 -9.42 -2.99 -10.95
C ARG A 5 -7.89 -2.97 -10.80
N SER A 6 -7.36 -2.19 -9.89
CA SER A 6 -5.92 -2.12 -9.61
C SER A 6 -5.45 -3.02 -8.47
N LEU A 7 -6.36 -3.55 -7.66
CA LEU A 7 -6.04 -4.48 -6.58
C LEU A 7 -5.92 -5.94 -7.08
N VAL A 8 -5.07 -6.18 -8.04
CA VAL A 8 -4.70 -7.54 -8.45
C VAL A 8 -3.55 -8.07 -7.56
N GLY A 9 -3.31 -7.46 -6.41
CA GLY A 9 -2.07 -7.65 -5.69
C GLY A 9 -2.10 -8.52 -4.44
N SER A 10 -3.14 -8.47 -3.61
CA SER A 10 -3.05 -9.09 -2.29
C SER A 10 -3.05 -10.63 -2.30
N GLU A 11 -3.78 -11.26 -3.20
CA GLU A 11 -3.71 -12.72 -3.36
C GLU A 11 -2.46 -13.20 -4.10
N MET A 12 -1.81 -12.34 -4.87
CA MET A 12 -0.63 -12.69 -5.64
C MET A 12 0.67 -12.61 -4.86
N CYS A 13 0.79 -11.79 -3.84
CA CYS A 13 1.93 -11.84 -2.93
C CYS A 13 2.04 -13.19 -2.22
N ILE A 14 0.90 -13.79 -1.88
CA ILE A 14 0.83 -15.12 -1.25
C ILE A 14 1.34 -16.20 -2.21
N ARG A 15 1.12 -16.06 -3.51
CA ARG A 15 1.63 -17.00 -4.53
C ARG A 15 3.04 -16.66 -5.00
N ASP A 16 3.45 -15.41 -4.95
CA ASP A 16 4.70 -14.97 -5.56
C ASP A 16 5.95 -15.26 -4.73
N SER A 17 5.83 -15.47 -3.42
CA SER A 17 6.90 -16.13 -2.67
C SER A 17 7.20 -17.52 -3.20
N THR A 18 6.22 -18.14 -3.90
CA THR A 18 6.35 -19.48 -4.52
C THR A 18 6.35 -19.45 -6.05
N ALA A 19 5.94 -18.34 -6.71
CA ALA A 19 5.88 -18.22 -8.17
C ALA A 19 6.10 -16.78 -8.69
N PRO A 20 7.30 -16.19 -8.53
CA PRO A 20 7.63 -14.84 -8.99
C PRO A 20 7.42 -14.62 -10.48
N HIS A 21 7.35 -15.69 -11.25
CA HIS A 21 7.24 -15.66 -12.70
C HIS A 21 5.92 -15.02 -13.20
N THR A 22 4.79 -15.29 -12.54
CA THR A 22 3.47 -14.78 -12.94
C THR A 22 3.38 -13.27 -12.74
N TYR A 23 3.86 -12.77 -11.59
CA TYR A 23 3.91 -11.34 -11.32
C TYR A 23 4.74 -10.59 -12.38
N LEU A 24 5.92 -11.12 -12.71
CA LEU A 24 6.80 -10.50 -13.69
C LEU A 24 6.20 -10.52 -15.11
N GLN A 25 5.47 -11.55 -15.47
CA GLN A 25 4.72 -11.59 -16.74
C GLN A 25 3.66 -10.49 -16.78
N TRP A 26 2.94 -10.26 -15.68
CA TRP A 26 1.92 -9.22 -15.61
C TRP A 26 2.53 -7.84 -15.57
N LEU A 27 3.60 -7.63 -14.82
CA LEU A 27 4.34 -6.38 -14.81
C LEU A 27 4.80 -6.00 -16.22
N LYS A 28 5.31 -6.98 -16.99
CA LYS A 28 5.70 -6.78 -18.40
C LYS A 28 4.51 -6.54 -19.33
N LYS A 29 3.39 -7.22 -19.09
CA LYS A 29 2.19 -7.15 -19.95
C LYS A 29 1.38 -5.87 -19.72
N TYR A 30 1.24 -5.44 -18.50
CA TYR A 30 0.33 -4.35 -18.12
C TYR A 30 1.04 -3.06 -17.73
N GLY A 31 2.35 -3.09 -17.48
CA GLY A 31 3.13 -1.93 -17.02
C GLY A 31 3.11 -1.75 -15.50
N ALA A 32 4.13 -1.06 -14.99
CA ALA A 32 4.32 -0.86 -13.55
C ALA A 32 3.27 0.07 -12.91
N GLU A 33 2.65 0.91 -13.71
CA GLU A 33 1.59 1.84 -13.28
C GLU A 33 0.25 1.15 -12.98
N HIS A 34 0.03 -0.05 -13.55
CA HIS A 34 -1.23 -0.79 -13.38
C HIS A 34 -1.13 -1.96 -12.40
N ILE A 35 0.06 -2.22 -11.87
CA ILE A 35 0.31 -3.33 -10.95
C ILE A 35 0.75 -2.80 -9.60
N ILE A 36 0.11 -3.28 -8.55
CA ILE A 36 0.50 -3.01 -7.16
C ILE A 36 1.04 -4.31 -6.56
N LEU A 37 2.28 -4.26 -6.05
CA LEU A 37 2.86 -5.35 -5.27
C LEU A 37 2.33 -5.27 -3.84
N GLY A 38 1.67 -6.31 -3.36
CA GLY A 38 1.29 -6.39 -1.96
C GLY A 38 2.43 -6.97 -1.11
N ALA A 39 2.68 -6.39 0.04
CA ALA A 39 3.67 -6.83 1.01
C ALA A 39 3.06 -6.81 2.41
N ASP A 40 2.54 -7.96 2.83
CA ASP A 40 2.02 -8.13 4.19
C ASP A 40 3.18 -8.48 5.12
N VAL A 41 3.36 -7.69 6.18
CA VAL A 41 4.56 -7.70 7.01
C VAL A 41 4.22 -7.96 8.47
N ARG A 42 4.96 -8.88 9.09
CA ARG A 42 4.96 -9.11 10.53
C ARG A 42 6.40 -9.14 11.03
N ASN A 43 6.73 -8.26 11.99
CA ASN A 43 8.06 -8.20 12.59
C ASN A 43 9.21 -8.08 11.56
N GLY A 44 9.00 -7.31 10.48
CA GLY A 44 10.00 -7.11 9.43
C GLY A 44 10.05 -8.20 8.37
N ARG A 45 9.28 -9.29 8.50
CA ARG A 45 9.24 -10.42 7.55
C ARG A 45 7.96 -10.44 6.76
N ILE A 46 8.06 -10.97 5.55
CA ILE A 46 6.90 -11.17 4.68
C ILE A 46 6.03 -12.28 5.25
N SER A 47 4.74 -12.00 5.41
CA SER A 47 3.74 -12.97 5.84
C SER A 47 3.00 -13.55 4.64
N ILE A 48 2.75 -14.83 4.65
CA ILE A 48 2.16 -15.60 3.56
C ILE A 48 0.96 -16.42 4.04
N ASN A 49 0.28 -17.08 3.11
CA ASN A 49 -0.83 -18.01 3.38
C ASN A 49 -1.96 -17.38 4.20
N GLY A 50 -2.34 -16.12 3.88
CA GLY A 50 -3.38 -15.39 4.63
C GLY A 50 -2.96 -15.11 6.08
N TRP A 51 -1.70 -14.70 6.26
CA TRP A 51 -1.08 -14.32 7.55
C TRP A 51 -0.85 -15.48 8.52
N LYS A 52 -0.93 -16.71 8.04
CA LYS A 52 -0.75 -17.91 8.88
C LYS A 52 0.71 -18.28 9.07
N GLU A 53 1.55 -17.88 8.15
CA GLU A 53 2.97 -18.23 8.13
C GLU A 53 3.81 -17.01 7.77
N ASP A 54 5.01 -16.91 8.31
CA ASP A 54 6.00 -15.91 7.90
C ASP A 54 7.01 -16.58 6.97
N ALA A 55 7.24 -15.97 5.81
CA ALA A 55 8.27 -16.43 4.89
C ALA A 55 9.68 -16.18 5.48
N PRO A 56 10.68 -16.99 5.13
CA PRO A 56 12.07 -16.76 5.55
C PRO A 56 12.72 -15.60 4.76
N VAL A 57 11.93 -14.57 4.41
CA VAL A 57 12.36 -13.43 3.59
C VAL A 57 12.06 -12.15 4.34
N GLU A 58 13.08 -11.33 4.53
CA GLU A 58 12.93 -10.00 5.11
C GLU A 58 12.29 -9.04 4.10
N LEU A 59 11.53 -8.06 4.61
CA LEU A 59 10.84 -7.08 3.77
C LEU A 59 11.79 -6.35 2.81
N ASP A 60 12.98 -5.96 3.27
CA ASP A 60 13.95 -5.23 2.45
C ASP A 60 14.47 -6.07 1.29
N GLU A 61 14.82 -7.34 1.53
CA GLU A 61 15.24 -8.27 0.47
C GLU A 61 14.12 -8.48 -0.57
N PHE A 62 12.89 -8.64 -0.10
CA PHE A 62 11.73 -8.78 -0.95
C PHE A 62 11.53 -7.54 -1.83
N LEU A 63 11.50 -6.36 -1.24
CA LEU A 63 11.31 -5.11 -1.97
C LEU A 63 12.44 -4.86 -2.97
N LYS A 64 13.69 -5.07 -2.57
CA LYS A 64 14.84 -4.92 -3.45
C LYS A 64 14.71 -5.77 -4.70
N LEU A 65 14.37 -7.05 -4.54
CA LEU A 65 14.18 -7.98 -5.65
C LEU A 65 13.13 -7.48 -6.67
N TYR A 66 11.99 -6.99 -6.20
CA TYR A 66 10.89 -6.57 -7.08
C TYR A 66 11.10 -5.17 -7.64
N MET A 67 11.71 -4.26 -6.90
CA MET A 67 12.07 -2.92 -7.39
C MET A 67 13.11 -2.98 -8.51
N GLU A 68 14.12 -3.85 -8.41
CA GLU A 68 15.09 -4.11 -9.47
C GLU A 68 14.43 -4.64 -10.76
N LYS A 69 13.27 -5.29 -10.65
CA LYS A 69 12.49 -5.79 -11.79
C LYS A 69 11.51 -4.78 -12.36
N GLY A 70 11.47 -3.57 -11.82
CA GLY A 70 10.69 -2.45 -12.34
C GLY A 70 9.35 -2.22 -11.64
N THR A 71 9.07 -2.87 -10.50
CA THR A 71 7.91 -2.53 -9.65
C THR A 71 8.00 -1.07 -9.20
N ARG A 72 6.86 -0.38 -9.15
CA ARG A 72 6.77 1.00 -8.67
C ARG A 72 5.80 1.17 -7.51
N ASN A 73 4.66 0.51 -7.58
CA ASN A 73 3.59 0.64 -6.59
C ASN A 73 3.64 -0.53 -5.61
N VAL A 74 3.68 -0.24 -4.33
CA VAL A 74 3.74 -1.24 -3.26
C VAL A 74 2.68 -0.92 -2.21
N LEU A 75 1.78 -1.85 -1.95
CA LEU A 75 0.88 -1.84 -0.81
C LEU A 75 1.55 -2.62 0.32
N CYS A 76 1.99 -1.93 1.36
CA CYS A 76 2.63 -2.53 2.52
C CYS A 76 1.70 -2.50 3.73
N THR A 77 1.31 -3.68 4.21
CA THR A 77 0.43 -3.84 5.38
C THR A 77 1.21 -4.33 6.58
N ASP A 78 1.25 -3.56 7.66
CA ASP A 78 1.67 -4.08 8.96
C ASP A 78 0.51 -4.88 9.57
N ILE A 79 0.55 -6.20 9.42
CA ILE A 79 -0.53 -7.08 9.88
C ILE A 79 -0.59 -7.23 11.39
N SER A 80 0.45 -6.83 12.11
CA SER A 80 0.42 -6.80 13.58
C SER A 80 -0.43 -5.66 14.12
N ARG A 81 -0.64 -4.63 13.31
CA ARG A 81 -1.44 -3.42 13.63
C ARG A 81 -2.76 -3.38 12.87
N ASP A 82 -2.90 -4.19 11.82
CA ASP A 82 -4.11 -4.16 11.00
C ASP A 82 -5.35 -4.46 11.85
N GLY A 83 -6.35 -3.60 11.72
CA GLY A 83 -7.59 -3.68 12.49
C GLY A 83 -7.47 -3.39 14.00
N MET A 84 -6.28 -3.11 14.54
CA MET A 84 -6.07 -2.87 15.99
C MET A 84 -6.34 -1.43 16.41
N LEU A 85 -6.35 -0.47 15.49
CA LEU A 85 -6.56 0.97 15.76
C LEU A 85 -5.60 1.52 16.84
N GLN A 86 -4.33 1.14 16.75
CA GLN A 86 -3.27 1.50 17.70
C GLN A 86 -2.18 2.38 17.10
N GLY A 87 -2.47 3.02 15.99
CA GLY A 87 -1.53 3.81 15.21
C GLY A 87 -0.77 2.98 14.18
N THR A 88 -0.18 3.68 13.21
CA THR A 88 0.52 3.09 12.07
C THR A 88 1.97 2.75 12.40
N ALA A 89 2.61 1.93 11.54
CA ALA A 89 4.04 1.65 11.60
C ALA A 89 4.88 2.75 10.91
N THR A 90 4.64 4.03 11.26
CA THR A 90 5.23 5.21 10.60
C THR A 90 6.74 5.12 10.48
N GLY A 91 7.44 4.61 11.52
CA GLY A 91 8.89 4.44 11.49
C GLY A 91 9.35 3.45 10.41
N MET A 92 8.66 2.34 10.24
CA MET A 92 8.94 1.37 9.17
C MET A 92 8.74 2.01 7.81
N TYR A 93 7.60 2.66 7.57
CA TYR A 93 7.29 3.32 6.31
C TYR A 93 8.27 4.45 5.96
N SER A 94 8.66 5.26 6.96
CA SER A 94 9.69 6.30 6.79
C SER A 94 11.04 5.72 6.34
N ASN A 95 11.45 4.59 6.90
CA ASN A 95 12.68 3.92 6.49
C ASN A 95 12.59 3.39 5.06
N LEU A 96 11.45 2.81 4.67
CA LEU A 96 11.20 2.35 3.30
C LEU A 96 11.26 3.51 2.30
N MET A 97 10.65 4.66 2.60
CA MET A 97 10.69 5.83 1.73
C MET A 97 12.10 6.39 1.54
N LYS A 98 12.95 6.30 2.58
CA LYS A 98 14.37 6.69 2.48
C LYS A 98 15.17 5.71 1.62
N ALA A 99 14.91 4.40 1.78
CA ALA A 99 15.61 3.35 1.05
C ALA A 99 15.18 3.30 -0.44
N TYR A 100 13.91 3.56 -0.71
CA TYR A 100 13.30 3.44 -2.04
C TYR A 100 12.56 4.74 -2.45
N PRO A 101 13.28 5.84 -2.73
CA PRO A 101 12.66 7.16 -2.98
C PRO A 101 11.76 7.22 -4.23
N ASN A 102 11.93 6.27 -5.15
CA ASN A 102 11.12 6.18 -6.37
C ASN A 102 9.92 5.21 -6.22
N MET A 103 9.73 4.62 -5.06
CA MET A 103 8.62 3.73 -4.77
C MET A 103 7.37 4.54 -4.42
N HIS A 104 6.26 4.22 -5.05
CA HIS A 104 4.95 4.70 -4.61
C HIS A 104 4.40 3.75 -3.54
N LEU A 105 4.66 4.10 -2.29
CA LEU A 105 4.26 3.31 -1.13
C LEU A 105 2.81 3.63 -0.75
N ILE A 106 2.01 2.60 -0.60
CA ILE A 106 0.66 2.67 -0.04
C ILE A 106 0.73 2.00 1.34
N ALA A 107 0.66 2.79 2.39
CA ALA A 107 0.68 2.26 3.76
C ALA A 107 -0.68 1.67 4.14
N SER A 108 -0.67 0.56 4.89
CA SER A 108 -1.87 -0.10 5.39
C SER A 108 -1.65 -0.69 6.78
N GLY A 109 -2.70 -0.72 7.57
CA GLY A 109 -2.70 -1.27 8.93
C GLY A 109 -2.52 -0.23 10.04
N GLY A 110 -3.35 -0.32 11.05
CA GLY A 110 -3.25 0.41 12.30
C GLY A 110 -3.83 1.83 12.35
N VAL A 111 -4.18 2.44 11.22
CA VAL A 111 -4.74 3.81 11.21
C VAL A 111 -5.93 3.91 12.16
N SER A 112 -5.86 4.85 13.09
CA SER A 112 -6.86 5.06 14.13
C SER A 112 -7.39 6.49 14.21
N SER A 113 -6.66 7.46 13.67
CA SER A 113 -6.95 8.89 13.76
C SER A 113 -6.49 9.65 12.51
N ILE A 114 -6.94 10.89 12.37
CA ILE A 114 -6.47 11.82 11.33
C ILE A 114 -4.99 12.17 11.57
N GLU A 115 -4.55 12.18 12.81
CA GLU A 115 -3.16 12.42 13.19
C GLU A 115 -2.22 11.36 12.64
N ASP A 116 -2.62 10.09 12.64
CA ASP A 116 -1.83 9.00 12.05
C ASP A 116 -1.59 9.24 10.56
N ILE A 117 -2.61 9.74 9.84
CA ILE A 117 -2.51 10.10 8.42
C ILE A 117 -1.54 11.27 8.24
N ALA A 118 -1.63 12.30 9.10
CA ALA A 118 -0.71 13.44 9.05
C ALA A 118 0.74 13.05 9.39
N GLU A 119 0.95 12.05 10.22
CA GLU A 119 2.29 11.51 10.50
C GLU A 119 2.86 10.76 9.30
N LEU A 120 2.05 9.97 8.61
CA LEU A 120 2.45 9.31 7.37
C LEU A 120 2.81 10.32 6.27
N GLU A 121 2.01 11.39 6.11
CA GLU A 121 2.31 12.47 5.18
C GLU A 121 3.65 13.15 5.50
N ARG A 122 3.89 13.50 6.77
CA ARG A 122 5.18 14.07 7.23
C ARG A 122 6.36 13.12 7.02
N ALA A 123 6.12 11.82 7.06
CA ALA A 123 7.11 10.79 6.77
C ALA A 123 7.36 10.59 5.26
N GLY A 124 6.64 11.34 4.40
CA GLY A 124 6.78 11.27 2.94
C GLY A 124 6.05 10.08 2.31
N VAL A 125 5.12 9.44 3.02
CA VAL A 125 4.32 8.33 2.48
C VAL A 125 3.23 8.90 1.57
N PRO A 126 3.22 8.54 0.27
CA PRO A 126 2.34 9.19 -0.71
C PRO A 126 0.88 8.74 -0.63
N ALA A 127 0.60 7.56 -0.08
CA ALA A 127 -0.76 7.05 0.00
C ALA A 127 -0.98 6.16 1.22
N VAL A 128 -2.23 6.09 1.68
CA VAL A 128 -2.64 5.25 2.80
C VAL A 128 -4.01 4.61 2.55
N VAL A 129 -4.15 3.35 2.94
CA VAL A 129 -5.43 2.62 2.93
C VAL A 129 -5.88 2.37 4.37
N PHE A 130 -7.12 2.72 4.65
CA PHE A 130 -7.75 2.46 5.93
C PHE A 130 -9.27 2.33 5.76
N GLY A 131 -9.90 1.57 6.62
CA GLY A 131 -11.34 1.31 6.57
C GLY A 131 -11.97 1.34 7.95
N LYS A 132 -11.45 0.50 8.86
CA LYS A 132 -12.04 0.29 10.20
C LYS A 132 -12.25 1.59 10.98
N ALA A 133 -11.29 2.52 10.93
CA ALA A 133 -11.39 3.81 11.63
C ALA A 133 -12.57 4.68 11.15
N ILE A 134 -12.97 4.56 9.87
CA ILE A 134 -14.17 5.22 9.34
C ILE A 134 -15.43 4.51 9.86
N TYR A 135 -15.48 3.17 9.74
CA TYR A 135 -16.65 2.40 10.15
C TYR A 135 -16.95 2.49 11.65
N GLU A 136 -15.90 2.67 12.46
CA GLU A 136 -16.03 2.88 13.91
C GLU A 136 -16.20 4.37 14.29
N GLY A 137 -16.32 5.28 13.32
CA GLY A 137 -16.56 6.69 13.56
C GLY A 137 -15.39 7.45 14.20
N ARG A 138 -14.17 6.89 14.15
CA ARG A 138 -12.97 7.55 14.70
C ARG A 138 -12.40 8.60 13.76
N ILE A 139 -12.66 8.46 12.46
CA ILE A 139 -12.27 9.43 11.44
C ILE A 139 -13.54 9.92 10.75
N ASP A 140 -13.79 11.22 10.86
CA ASP A 140 -14.83 11.89 10.08
C ASP A 140 -14.28 12.22 8.69
N ILE A 141 -14.97 11.73 7.66
CA ILE A 141 -14.58 11.94 6.26
C ILE A 141 -14.60 13.42 5.88
N HIS A 142 -15.54 14.21 6.42
CA HIS A 142 -15.62 15.64 6.11
C HIS A 142 -14.45 16.41 6.74
N GLU A 143 -14.03 16.04 7.92
CA GLU A 143 -12.83 16.62 8.56
C GLU A 143 -11.57 16.21 7.82
N LEU A 144 -11.47 14.93 7.42
CA LEU A 144 -10.36 14.42 6.63
C LEU A 144 -10.20 15.19 5.32
N LEU A 145 -11.28 15.39 4.56
CA LEU A 145 -11.26 16.11 3.29
C LEU A 145 -10.91 17.60 3.44
N LYS A 146 -11.25 18.22 4.58
CA LYS A 146 -10.83 19.59 4.88
C LYS A 146 -9.34 19.69 5.15
N ARG A 147 -8.79 18.71 5.85
CA ARG A 147 -7.36 18.70 6.23
C ARG A 147 -6.45 18.26 5.08
N PHE A 148 -6.92 17.36 4.22
CA PHE A 148 -6.21 16.83 3.05
C PHE A 148 -7.05 17.10 1.79
N PRO A 149 -7.12 18.35 1.32
CA PRO A 149 -7.88 18.69 0.11
C PRO A 149 -7.25 17.96 -1.07
N GLN A 150 -8.03 17.11 -1.69
CA GLN A 150 -7.60 16.45 -2.93
C GLN A 150 -7.53 17.50 -4.04
N ASP A 151 -6.37 17.60 -4.71
CA ASP A 151 -6.26 18.34 -5.95
C ASP A 151 -7.05 17.61 -7.05
N ASN A 152 -8.34 17.95 -7.12
CA ASN A 152 -9.34 17.35 -8.03
C ASN A 152 -9.07 17.62 -9.53
N LYS A 153 -7.88 18.07 -9.93
CA LYS A 153 -7.56 18.33 -11.33
C LYS A 153 -7.50 17.05 -12.16
N GLN A 154 -6.88 16.00 -11.63
CA GLN A 154 -6.70 14.74 -12.37
C GLN A 154 -7.99 13.94 -12.50
N CYS A 155 -8.86 13.96 -11.47
CA CYS A 155 -10.15 13.26 -11.51
C CYS A 155 -11.17 13.97 -12.42
N ARG A 156 -11.07 15.28 -12.61
CA ARG A 156 -11.94 16.06 -13.52
C ARG A 156 -11.53 15.94 -14.98
N GLU A 157 -10.28 15.69 -15.28
CA GLU A 157 -9.80 15.48 -16.65
C GLU A 157 -10.18 14.12 -17.19
N SER A 158 -10.04 13.05 -16.39
CA SER A 158 -10.47 11.69 -16.78
C SER A 158 -11.99 11.56 -16.99
N LEU A 159 -12.80 12.34 -16.26
CA LEU A 159 -14.25 12.40 -16.48
C LEU A 159 -14.65 13.19 -17.74
N LYS A 160 -13.78 14.09 -18.23
CA LYS A 160 -14.05 14.86 -19.46
C LYS A 160 -13.62 14.12 -20.73
N GLU A 161 -12.68 13.17 -20.61
CA GLU A 161 -12.18 12.39 -21.76
C GLU A 161 -13.01 11.13 -22.07
N GLY A 162 -14.16 10.95 -21.42
CA GLY A 162 -15.16 9.94 -21.80
C GLY A 162 -14.68 8.49 -21.75
N ALA A 163 -13.73 8.18 -20.89
CA ALA A 163 -13.33 6.79 -20.63
C ALA A 163 -14.41 6.10 -19.78
N CYS A 164 -15.47 5.63 -20.43
CA CYS A 164 -16.35 4.58 -19.92
C CYS A 164 -15.78 3.21 -20.24
#